data_047fd9b8f97c68609083afe71b730d0f
#
_entry.id   047fd9b8f97c68609083afe71b730d0f
#
_cell.length_a   1.000
_cell.length_b   1.000
_cell.length_c   1.000
_cell.angle_alpha   90.00
_cell.angle_beta   90.00
_cell.angle_gamma   90.00
#
_symmetry.space_group_name_H-M   'P 1'
#
loop_
_entity.id
_entity.type
_entity.pdbx_description
1 polymer ?
#
loop_
_entity_poly.entity_id
_entity_poly.type
_entity_poly.pdbx_seq_one_letter_code
_entity_poly.pdbx_strand_id
1 'polypeptide(L)'
;MSDYVIKTNSGKVQGYERNGMVEYLGIPYAQPPVGALRLKRAKPVKPWSGILDARDYGPVSVQYFMDRNMGAEDCLRLNIRTPLGGEKLPVLVYIHGGGYNTGAASDPLYE
;
A
#
# COMPACT_ATOMS: atom_id res chain seq x y z
N MET A 1 -13.87 -13.21 11.42
CA MET A 1 -14.81 -12.89 10.35
C MET A 1 -14.09 -12.17 9.23
N SER A 2 -14.43 -12.52 8.03
CA SER A 2 -13.80 -12.01 6.81
C SER A 2 -14.65 -10.95 6.13
N ASP A 3 -15.27 -10.07 6.92
CA ASP A 3 -16.27 -9.14 6.42
C ASP A 3 -15.72 -8.13 5.40
N TYR A 4 -14.40 -7.93 5.39
CA TYR A 4 -13.74 -6.97 4.49
C TYR A 4 -12.69 -7.66 3.61
N VAL A 5 -12.95 -8.90 3.23
CA VAL A 5 -12.11 -9.62 2.26
C VAL A 5 -12.64 -9.38 0.86
N ILE A 6 -11.77 -8.87 0.00
CA ILE A 6 -12.08 -8.71 -1.43
C ILE A 6 -11.10 -9.51 -2.28
N LYS A 7 -11.55 -9.91 -3.47
CA LYS A 7 -10.73 -10.58 -4.45
C LYS A 7 -10.19 -9.55 -5.45
N THR A 8 -8.89 -9.55 -5.65
CA THR A 8 -8.23 -8.79 -6.70
C THR A 8 -7.69 -9.72 -7.79
N ASN A 9 -7.18 -9.16 -8.87
CA ASN A 9 -6.54 -9.96 -9.93
C ASN A 9 -5.28 -10.70 -9.44
N SER A 10 -4.68 -10.25 -8.35
CA SER A 10 -3.46 -10.85 -7.80
C SER A 10 -3.70 -11.78 -6.62
N GLY A 11 -4.87 -11.70 -6.00
CA GLY A 11 -5.22 -12.52 -4.83
C GLY A 11 -6.23 -11.82 -3.95
N LYS A 12 -6.57 -12.46 -2.82
CA LYS A 12 -7.49 -11.88 -1.85
C LYS A 12 -6.76 -10.98 -0.87
N VAL A 13 -7.41 -9.90 -0.46
CA VAL A 13 -6.90 -8.97 0.56
C VAL A 13 -7.95 -8.75 1.62
N GLN A 14 -7.50 -8.63 2.87
CA GLN A 14 -8.36 -8.31 4.00
C GLN A 14 -8.08 -6.92 4.52
N GLY A 15 -9.10 -6.06 4.51
CA GLY A 15 -9.07 -4.76 5.14
C GLY A 15 -9.79 -4.75 6.49
N TYR A 16 -10.10 -3.55 6.95
CA TYR A 16 -10.85 -3.34 8.18
C TYR A 16 -11.68 -2.05 8.09
N GLU A 17 -12.72 -1.96 8.91
CA GLU A 17 -13.50 -0.74 9.01
C GLU A 17 -12.90 0.22 10.03
N ARG A 18 -12.87 1.49 9.65
CA ARG A 18 -12.51 2.59 10.55
C ARG A 18 -13.34 3.83 10.19
N ASN A 19 -14.12 4.31 11.15
CA ASN A 19 -14.90 5.55 11.00
C ASN A 19 -15.83 5.57 9.77
N GLY A 20 -16.50 4.45 9.46
CA GLY A 20 -17.40 4.35 8.32
C GLY A 20 -16.70 4.17 6.96
N MET A 21 -15.39 3.99 6.98
CA MET A 21 -14.58 3.69 5.81
C MET A 21 -14.01 2.29 5.93
N VAL A 22 -13.82 1.61 4.83
CA VAL A 22 -13.03 0.37 4.78
C VAL A 22 -11.64 0.72 4.26
N GLU A 23 -10.63 0.31 4.98
CA GLU A 23 -9.23 0.55 4.65
C GLU A 23 -8.54 -0.74 4.26
N TYR A 24 -7.76 -0.68 3.19
CA TYR A 24 -6.86 -1.73 2.73
C TYR A 24 -5.48 -1.11 2.61
N LEU A 25 -4.58 -1.48 3.51
CA LEU A 25 -3.27 -0.84 3.67
C LEU A 25 -2.14 -1.78 3.26
N GLY A 26 -1.07 -1.22 2.71
CA GLY A 26 0.14 -1.98 2.40
C GLY A 26 -0.02 -3.01 1.29
N ILE A 27 -0.91 -2.78 0.32
CA ILE A 27 -1.09 -3.70 -0.81
C ILE A 27 0.07 -3.55 -1.79
N PRO A 28 0.82 -4.62 -2.11
CA PRO A 28 1.89 -4.53 -3.09
C PRO A 28 1.32 -4.33 -4.51
N TYR A 29 1.91 -3.42 -5.27
CA TYR A 29 1.53 -3.18 -6.66
C TYR A 29 2.60 -3.61 -7.66
N ALA A 30 3.76 -4.02 -7.19
CA ALA A 30 4.83 -4.57 -8.00
C ALA A 30 5.65 -5.55 -7.16
N GLN A 31 6.50 -6.35 -7.81
CA GLN A 31 7.46 -7.18 -7.10
C GLN A 31 8.43 -6.29 -6.31
N PRO A 32 8.90 -6.74 -5.13
CA PRO A 32 9.90 -5.99 -4.38
C PRO A 32 11.12 -5.65 -5.23
N PRO A 33 11.53 -4.38 -5.31
CA PRO A 33 12.67 -3.96 -6.14
C PRO A 33 14.00 -4.22 -5.42
N VAL A 34 14.24 -5.46 -5.07
CA VAL A 34 15.40 -5.90 -4.28
C VAL A 34 16.29 -6.83 -5.07
N GLY A 35 17.54 -6.98 -4.68
CA GLY A 35 18.48 -7.89 -5.33
C GLY A 35 18.63 -7.58 -6.81
N ALA A 36 18.38 -8.55 -7.67
CA ALA A 36 18.48 -8.40 -9.12
C ALA A 36 17.50 -7.41 -9.74
N LEU A 37 16.44 -7.06 -9.01
CA LEU A 37 15.42 -6.10 -9.46
C LEU A 37 15.72 -4.66 -9.05
N ARG A 38 16.78 -4.41 -8.26
CA ARG A 38 17.16 -3.03 -7.89
C ARG A 38 17.48 -2.21 -9.13
N LEU A 39 17.00 -0.99 -9.17
CA LEU A 39 17.24 -0.02 -10.25
C LEU A 39 16.77 -0.54 -11.63
N LYS A 40 15.88 -1.51 -11.64
CA LYS A 40 15.27 -2.05 -12.86
C LYS A 40 13.84 -1.54 -12.99
N ARG A 41 13.27 -1.70 -14.18
CA ARG A 41 11.84 -1.45 -14.40
C ARG A 41 11.03 -2.34 -13.45
N ALA A 42 10.00 -1.78 -12.85
CA ALA A 42 9.09 -2.52 -11.99
C ALA A 42 8.49 -3.74 -12.72
N LYS A 43 8.43 -4.85 -12.04
CA LYS A 43 7.80 -6.08 -12.51
C LYS A 43 6.41 -6.22 -11.90
N PRO A 44 5.43 -6.74 -12.65
CA PRO A 44 4.10 -7.01 -12.09
C PRO A 44 4.19 -7.87 -10.84
N VAL A 45 3.32 -7.61 -9.86
CA VAL A 45 3.27 -8.41 -8.64
C VAL A 45 2.93 -9.86 -8.98
N LYS A 46 3.56 -10.79 -8.27
CA LYS A 46 3.22 -12.22 -8.42
C LYS A 46 1.91 -12.50 -7.68
N PRO A 47 0.97 -13.22 -8.30
CA PRO A 47 -0.23 -13.65 -7.62
C PRO A 47 0.09 -14.46 -6.37
N TRP A 48 -0.75 -14.32 -5.35
CA TRP A 48 -0.61 -15.08 -4.10
C TRP A 48 -1.85 -15.93 -3.84
N SER A 49 -1.65 -17.02 -3.10
CA SER A 49 -2.71 -17.84 -2.55
C SER A 49 -3.06 -17.36 -1.13
N GLY A 50 -4.27 -17.71 -0.67
CA GLY A 50 -4.72 -17.27 0.65
C GLY A 50 -5.13 -15.80 0.67
N ILE A 51 -5.11 -15.22 1.85
CA ILE A 51 -5.60 -13.87 2.10
C ILE A 51 -4.42 -13.01 2.60
N LEU A 52 -4.09 -11.97 1.85
CA LEU A 52 -3.11 -10.98 2.30
C LEU A 52 -3.74 -10.10 3.37
N ASP A 53 -3.07 -9.98 4.51
CA ASP A 53 -3.47 -9.05 5.57
C ASP A 53 -3.12 -7.62 5.15
N ALA A 54 -4.15 -6.83 4.85
CA ALA A 54 -4.03 -5.44 4.43
C ALA A 54 -4.56 -4.48 5.51
N ARG A 55 -4.24 -4.74 6.78
CA ARG A 55 -4.67 -3.93 7.92
C ARG A 55 -3.58 -3.01 8.45
N ASP A 56 -2.37 -3.14 7.97
CA ASP A 56 -1.23 -2.34 8.40
C ASP A 56 -0.52 -1.70 7.21
N TYR A 57 0.02 -0.50 7.42
CA TYR A 57 0.86 0.14 6.41
C TYR A 57 2.10 -0.68 6.11
N GLY A 58 2.51 -0.67 4.85
CA GLY A 58 3.83 -1.17 4.46
C GLY A 58 4.96 -0.22 4.86
N PRO A 59 6.22 -0.65 4.70
CA PRO A 59 7.37 0.19 4.96
C PRO A 59 7.38 1.44 4.05
N VAL A 60 7.90 2.54 4.56
CA VAL A 60 8.22 3.71 3.73
C VAL A 60 9.44 3.41 2.87
N SER A 61 9.65 4.17 1.80
CA SER A 61 10.87 4.07 1.00
C SER A 61 12.10 4.37 1.84
N VAL A 62 13.25 3.82 1.43
CA VAL A 62 14.53 4.14 2.08
C VAL A 62 14.77 5.63 1.99
N GLN A 63 14.89 6.29 3.13
CA GLN A 63 15.06 7.75 3.22
C GLN A 63 15.78 8.15 4.50
N TYR A 64 16.40 9.31 4.46
CA TYR A 64 16.99 9.95 5.62
C TYR A 64 16.12 11.16 6.01
N PHE A 65 15.59 11.13 7.21
CA PHE A 65 14.69 12.17 7.69
C PHE A 65 14.80 12.32 9.21
N MET A 66 14.82 13.56 9.71
CA MET A 66 14.96 13.86 11.14
C MET A 66 16.15 13.14 11.78
N ASP A 67 17.32 13.25 11.13
CA ASP A 67 18.60 12.71 11.59
C ASP A 67 18.66 11.19 11.74
N ARG A 68 17.83 10.47 11.00
CA ARG A 68 17.88 9.00 10.97
C ARG A 68 17.57 8.42 9.60
N ASN A 69 18.16 7.28 9.35
CA ASN A 69 17.77 6.43 8.23
C ASN A 69 16.49 5.67 8.57
N MET A 70 15.60 5.51 7.60
CA MET A 70 14.34 4.79 7.78
C MET A 70 13.89 4.15 6.48
N GLY A 71 12.92 3.25 6.59
CA GLY A 71 12.31 2.61 5.45
C GLY A 71 12.97 1.30 5.02
N ALA A 72 12.47 0.76 3.92
CA ALA A 72 12.95 -0.48 3.32
C ALA A 72 12.89 -0.40 1.80
N GLU A 73 13.70 -1.20 1.12
CA GLU A 73 13.63 -1.29 -0.35
C GLU A 73 12.32 -1.93 -0.82
N ASP A 74 11.77 -2.88 -0.08
CA ASP A 74 10.43 -3.47 -0.34
C ASP A 74 9.34 -2.49 0.12
N CYS A 75 9.13 -1.43 -0.66
CA CYS A 75 8.21 -0.34 -0.31
C CYS A 75 7.16 -0.03 -1.39
N LEU A 76 7.08 -0.82 -2.47
CA LEU A 76 6.15 -0.58 -3.58
C LEU A 76 4.75 -1.05 -3.20
N ARG A 77 4.09 -0.27 -2.35
CA ARG A 77 2.79 -0.57 -1.76
C ARG A 77 1.89 0.63 -1.84
N LEU A 78 0.59 0.37 -1.90
CA LEU A 78 -0.44 1.40 -1.92
C LEU A 78 -1.48 1.13 -0.82
N ASN A 79 -2.25 2.15 -0.53
CA ASN A 79 -3.36 2.09 0.42
C ASN A 79 -4.65 2.49 -0.30
N ILE A 80 -5.75 1.84 0.06
CA ILE A 80 -7.07 2.15 -0.49
C ILE A 80 -8.00 2.46 0.67
N ARG A 81 -8.78 3.52 0.53
CA ARG A 81 -9.87 3.86 1.44
C ARG A 81 -11.14 4.00 0.63
N THR A 82 -12.21 3.36 1.07
CA THR A 82 -13.49 3.41 0.40
C THR A 82 -14.62 3.55 1.43
N PRO A 83 -15.69 4.31 1.14
CA PRO A 83 -16.85 4.32 2.02
C PRO A 83 -17.43 2.92 2.19
N LEU A 84 -17.89 2.64 3.39
CA LEU A 84 -18.58 1.37 3.67
C LEU A 84 -19.80 1.22 2.74
N GLY A 85 -19.91 0.06 2.07
CA GLY A 85 -21.00 -0.22 1.14
C GLY A 85 -20.94 0.52 -0.19
N GLY A 86 -19.86 1.25 -0.48
CA GLY A 86 -19.70 1.96 -1.74
C GLY A 86 -19.49 1.01 -2.93
N GLU A 87 -20.19 1.27 -4.03
CA GLU A 87 -20.05 0.53 -5.29
C GLU A 87 -19.89 1.49 -6.46
N LYS A 88 -19.05 1.09 -7.43
CA LYS A 88 -18.83 1.84 -8.69
C LYS A 88 -18.52 3.32 -8.47
N LEU A 89 -17.76 3.62 -7.43
CA LEU A 89 -17.39 4.98 -7.08
C LEU A 89 -16.26 5.50 -7.98
N PRO A 90 -16.20 6.82 -8.19
CA PRO A 90 -15.01 7.43 -8.78
C PRO A 90 -13.76 7.11 -7.96
N VAL A 91 -12.62 6.98 -8.65
CA VAL A 91 -11.34 6.69 -8.00
C VAL A 91 -10.46 7.93 -8.06
N LEU A 92 -10.03 8.40 -6.88
CA LEU A 92 -9.01 9.44 -6.74
C LEU A 92 -7.67 8.77 -6.43
N VAL A 93 -6.69 8.96 -7.30
CA VAL A 93 -5.31 8.50 -7.04
C VAL A 93 -4.52 9.68 -6.48
N TYR A 94 -4.02 9.53 -5.25
CA TYR A 94 -3.19 10.52 -4.59
C TYR A 94 -1.74 10.03 -4.48
N ILE A 95 -0.80 10.85 -4.93
CA ILE A 95 0.64 10.57 -4.85
C ILE A 95 1.24 11.59 -3.88
N HIS A 96 1.82 11.09 -2.79
CA HIS A 96 2.38 11.94 -1.73
C HIS A 96 3.57 12.77 -2.22
N GLY A 97 3.80 13.90 -1.55
CA GLY A 97 4.95 14.75 -1.78
C GLY A 97 6.20 14.30 -1.01
N GLY A 98 7.24 15.10 -1.08
CA GLY A 98 8.49 14.88 -0.33
C GLY A 98 9.76 15.24 -1.09
N GLY A 99 9.66 16.02 -2.17
CA GLY A 99 10.81 16.50 -2.95
C GLY A 99 11.65 15.39 -3.56
N TYR A 100 11.06 14.26 -3.88
CA TYR A 100 11.68 13.05 -4.43
C TYR A 100 12.61 12.29 -3.46
N ASN A 101 12.73 12.70 -2.21
CA ASN A 101 13.67 12.07 -1.28
C ASN A 101 13.08 11.75 0.09
N THR A 102 11.86 12.19 0.37
CA THR A 102 11.15 11.89 1.62
C THR A 102 9.67 11.66 1.38
N GLY A 103 8.94 11.38 2.45
CA GLY A 103 7.49 11.24 2.43
C GLY A 103 7.01 9.81 2.41
N ALA A 104 5.73 9.65 2.65
CA ALA A 104 5.08 8.34 2.67
C ALA A 104 3.57 8.48 2.57
N ALA A 105 2.92 7.48 1.99
CA ALA A 105 1.46 7.38 1.97
C ALA A 105 0.86 7.05 3.34
N SER A 106 1.68 6.70 4.31
CA SER A 106 1.30 6.46 5.71
C SER A 106 1.41 7.70 6.59
N ASP A 107 1.73 8.86 6.03
CA ASP A 107 1.80 10.10 6.80
C ASP A 107 0.41 10.45 7.36
N PRO A 108 0.28 10.70 8.68
CA PRO A 108 -1.00 11.08 9.29
C PRO A 108 -1.67 12.30 8.67
N LEU A 109 -0.91 13.14 7.97
CA LEU A 109 -1.45 14.30 7.25
C LEU A 109 -2.51 13.90 6.20
N TYR A 110 -2.46 12.67 5.70
CA TYR A 110 -3.35 12.18 4.64
C TYR A 110 -4.50 11.30 5.16
N GLU A 111 -4.70 11.23 6.47
CA GLU A 111 -5.80 10.49 7.11
C GLU A 111 -7.09 11.29 7.20
#